data_7e78f4ef51f3daf4a800cb1bc319a0db
#
_entry.id   7e78f4ef51f3daf4a800cb1bc319a0db
#
_cell.length_a   1.000
_cell.length_b   1.000
_cell.length_c   1.000
_cell.angle_alpha   90.00
_cell.angle_beta   90.00
_cell.angle_gamma   90.00
#
_symmetry.space_group_name_H-M   'P 1'
#
loop_
_entity.id
_entity.type
_entity.pdbx_description
1 polymer ?
#
loop_
_entity_poly.entity_id
_entity_poly.type
_entity_poly.pdbx_seq_one_letter_code
_entity_poly.pdbx_strand_id
1 'polypeptide(L)'
;MADITETLQERGKRYGVFTRHAEISQQLKEVINQYQTKVLAADQQEALDMICHKIGRIINGDPDYADSWHDIAGYAQLVADRLNGTDR
;
A
#
# COMPACT_ATOMS: atom_id res chain seq x y z
N MET A 1 -19.67 -20.12 4.34
CA MET A 1 -19.16 -18.83 3.81
C MET A 1 -18.98 -17.86 4.98
N ALA A 2 -17.81 -17.25 5.10
CA ALA A 2 -17.57 -16.30 6.17
C ALA A 2 -18.45 -15.06 5.99
N ASP A 3 -19.04 -14.60 7.10
CA ASP A 3 -19.78 -13.36 7.14
C ASP A 3 -18.81 -12.20 6.92
N ILE A 4 -19.20 -11.20 6.12
CA ILE A 4 -18.39 -10.01 5.89
C ILE A 4 -18.06 -9.29 7.21
N THR A 5 -18.96 -9.32 8.18
CA THR A 5 -18.71 -8.71 9.49
C THR A 5 -17.51 -9.35 10.20
N GLU A 6 -17.40 -10.67 10.17
CA GLU A 6 -16.27 -11.39 10.75
C GLU A 6 -14.96 -11.03 10.05
N THR A 7 -14.99 -10.96 8.71
CA THR A 7 -13.83 -10.57 7.92
C THR A 7 -13.37 -9.16 8.29
N LEU A 8 -14.30 -8.21 8.41
CA LEU A 8 -13.98 -6.83 8.77
C LEU A 8 -13.44 -6.72 10.18
N GLN A 9 -13.97 -7.49 11.13
CA GLN A 9 -13.45 -7.51 12.49
C GLN A 9 -12.01 -8.02 12.55
N GLU A 10 -11.70 -9.07 11.81
CA GLU A 10 -10.34 -9.60 11.76
C GLU A 10 -9.36 -8.61 11.12
N ARG A 11 -9.76 -7.95 10.04
CA ARG A 11 -8.94 -6.93 9.40
C ARG A 11 -8.71 -5.74 10.32
N GLY A 12 -9.72 -5.34 11.09
CA GLY A 12 -9.60 -4.27 12.08
C GLY A 12 -8.54 -4.57 13.13
N LYS A 13 -8.41 -5.82 13.55
CA LYS A 13 -7.35 -6.23 14.50
C LYS A 13 -5.95 -6.10 13.91
N ARG A 14 -5.79 -6.38 12.61
CA ARG A 14 -4.49 -6.33 11.93
C ARG A 14 -4.11 -4.94 11.46
N TYR A 15 -5.07 -4.19 10.96
CA TYR A 15 -4.82 -2.92 10.23
C TYR A 15 -5.36 -1.69 10.94
N GLY A 16 -6.09 -1.88 12.05
CA GLY A 16 -6.75 -0.79 12.76
C GLY A 16 -8.04 -0.33 12.10
N VAL A 17 -8.55 0.79 12.55
CA VAL A 17 -9.80 1.37 12.04
C VAL A 17 -9.59 1.86 10.62
N PHE A 18 -10.49 1.46 9.71
CA PHE A 18 -10.33 1.73 8.28
C PHE A 18 -10.32 3.23 7.95
N THR A 19 -11.19 4.02 8.58
CA THR A 19 -11.24 5.47 8.29
C THR A 19 -9.92 6.15 8.62
N ARG A 20 -9.25 5.75 9.69
CA ARG A 20 -7.92 6.27 10.05
C ARG A 20 -6.86 5.80 9.07
N HIS A 21 -6.90 4.54 8.67
CA HIS A 21 -6.03 4.02 7.62
C HIS A 21 -6.19 4.83 6.33
N ALA A 22 -7.43 5.10 5.93
CA ALA A 22 -7.71 5.86 4.71
C ALA A 22 -7.11 7.27 4.78
N GLU A 23 -7.22 7.94 5.92
CA GLU A 23 -6.62 9.27 6.11
C GLU A 23 -5.09 9.22 5.92
N ILE A 24 -4.43 8.26 6.54
CA ILE A 24 -2.97 8.09 6.42
C ILE A 24 -2.59 7.85 4.95
N SER A 25 -3.24 6.90 4.31
CA SER A 25 -2.96 6.51 2.93
C SER A 25 -3.16 7.67 1.97
N GLN A 26 -4.27 8.41 2.10
CA GLN A 26 -4.56 9.53 1.21
C GLN A 26 -3.60 10.70 1.43
N GLN A 27 -3.19 10.99 2.66
CA GLN A 27 -2.21 12.03 2.94
C GLN A 27 -0.84 11.69 2.34
N LEU A 28 -0.42 10.43 2.41
CA LEU A 28 0.82 9.98 1.77
C LEU A 28 0.76 10.18 0.26
N LYS A 29 -0.37 9.82 -0.36
CA LYS A 29 -0.59 9.99 -1.80
C LYS A 29 -0.58 11.47 -2.19
N GLU A 30 -1.16 12.34 -1.38
CA GLU A 30 -1.14 13.78 -1.62
C GLU A 30 0.29 14.33 -1.65
N VAL A 31 1.13 13.93 -0.69
CA VAL A 31 2.52 14.34 -0.66
C VAL A 31 3.25 13.91 -1.92
N ILE A 32 3.08 12.65 -2.32
CA ILE A 32 3.71 12.12 -3.53
C ILE A 32 3.26 12.92 -4.76
N ASN A 33 1.96 13.16 -4.91
CA ASN A 33 1.42 13.87 -6.07
C ASN A 33 1.85 15.34 -6.09
N GLN A 34 1.95 15.96 -4.92
CA GLN A 34 2.35 17.36 -4.80
C GLN A 34 3.80 17.61 -5.23
N TYR A 35 4.69 16.66 -4.95
CA TYR A 35 6.13 16.85 -5.15
C TYR A 35 6.69 16.11 -6.35
N GLN A 36 5.84 15.56 -7.20
CA GLN A 36 6.32 14.94 -8.44
C GLN A 36 7.00 15.97 -9.32
N THR A 37 8.24 15.69 -9.72
CA THR A 37 8.99 16.54 -10.65
C THR A 37 8.85 16.07 -12.09
N LYS A 38 8.49 14.81 -12.30
CA LYS A 38 8.28 14.21 -13.62
C LYS A 38 7.00 13.37 -13.59
N VAL A 39 6.37 13.21 -14.74
CA VAL A 39 5.22 12.31 -14.87
C VAL A 39 5.68 10.88 -14.69
N LEU A 40 5.04 10.16 -13.78
CA LEU A 40 5.33 8.76 -13.53
C LEU A 40 4.65 7.88 -14.58
N ALA A 41 5.28 6.76 -14.92
CA ALA A 41 4.62 5.72 -15.70
C ALA A 41 3.47 5.10 -14.87
N ALA A 42 2.51 4.49 -15.56
CA ALA A 42 1.34 3.94 -14.87
C ALA A 42 1.72 2.89 -13.80
N ASP A 43 2.69 2.04 -14.08
CA ASP A 43 3.14 1.04 -13.11
C ASP A 43 3.84 1.67 -11.91
N GLN A 44 4.59 2.73 -12.11
CA GLN A 44 5.23 3.48 -11.02
C GLN A 44 4.20 4.14 -10.12
N GLN A 45 3.20 4.79 -10.71
CA GLN A 45 2.13 5.43 -9.95
C GLN A 45 1.33 4.40 -9.16
N GLU A 46 0.94 3.29 -9.80
CA GLU A 46 0.17 2.24 -9.14
C GLU A 46 0.96 1.61 -8.00
N ALA A 47 2.26 1.31 -8.23
CA ALA A 47 3.10 0.75 -7.17
C ALA A 47 3.21 1.69 -5.98
N LEU A 48 3.43 2.99 -6.21
CA LEU A 48 3.49 3.96 -5.12
C LEU A 48 2.17 4.08 -4.38
N ASP A 49 1.04 4.06 -5.08
CA ASP A 49 -0.29 4.09 -4.46
C ASP A 49 -0.48 2.87 -3.55
N MET A 50 -0.10 1.69 -3.99
CA MET A 50 -0.22 0.46 -3.20
C MET A 50 0.76 0.45 -2.04
N ILE A 51 1.97 0.96 -2.22
CA ILE A 51 2.95 1.09 -1.13
C ILE A 51 2.41 2.04 -0.06
N CYS A 52 1.81 3.17 -0.43
CA CYS A 52 1.16 4.08 0.52
C CYS A 52 0.06 3.37 1.31
N HIS A 53 -0.75 2.57 0.64
CA HIS A 53 -1.80 1.78 1.27
C HIS A 53 -1.22 0.82 2.32
N LYS A 54 -0.15 0.11 1.97
CA LYS A 54 0.51 -0.82 2.89
C LYS A 54 1.20 -0.11 4.06
N ILE A 55 1.80 1.04 3.82
CA ILE A 55 2.37 1.87 4.90
C ILE A 55 1.28 2.25 5.90
N GLY A 56 0.11 2.65 5.40
CA GLY A 56 -1.04 2.97 6.25
C GLY A 56 -1.43 1.81 7.14
N ARG A 57 -1.44 0.59 6.62
CA ARG A 57 -1.73 -0.62 7.39
C ARG A 57 -0.69 -0.89 8.48
N ILE A 58 0.58 -0.65 8.18
CA ILE A 58 1.68 -0.85 9.13
C ILE A 58 1.55 0.14 10.28
N ILE A 59 1.35 1.41 9.98
CA ILE A 59 1.30 2.48 10.98
C ILE A 59 0.03 2.42 11.83
N ASN A 60 -1.10 2.10 11.20
CA ASN A 60 -2.40 2.11 11.85
C ASN A 60 -2.74 0.80 12.56
N GLY A 61 -2.06 -0.27 12.23
CA GLY A 61 -2.35 -1.61 12.74
C GLY A 61 -1.13 -2.29 13.34
N ASP A 62 -0.90 -3.52 12.95
CA ASP A 62 0.20 -4.34 13.45
C ASP A 62 1.45 -4.17 12.57
N PRO A 63 2.49 -3.46 13.05
CA PRO A 63 3.72 -3.27 12.28
C PRO A 63 4.54 -4.55 12.12
N ASP A 64 4.23 -5.58 12.89
CA ASP A 64 4.95 -6.85 12.87
C ASP A 64 4.31 -7.88 11.94
N TYR A 65 3.20 -7.52 11.28
CA TYR A 65 2.55 -8.40 10.32
C TYR A 65 3.35 -8.38 9.01
N ALA A 66 4.06 -9.48 8.76
CA ALA A 66 5.05 -9.56 7.69
C ALA A 66 4.50 -9.33 6.28
N ASP A 67 3.22 -9.69 6.03
CA ASP A 67 2.62 -9.59 4.70
C ASP A 67 2.61 -8.16 4.17
N SER A 68 2.41 -7.16 5.02
CA SER A 68 2.43 -5.76 4.59
C SER A 68 3.80 -5.37 4.03
N TRP A 69 4.86 -5.76 4.72
CA TRP A 69 6.23 -5.50 4.27
C TRP A 69 6.58 -6.30 3.01
N HIS A 70 6.14 -7.55 2.95
CA HIS A 70 6.35 -8.40 1.79
C HIS A 70 5.67 -7.82 0.55
N ASP A 71 4.46 -7.30 0.68
CA ASP A 71 3.72 -6.68 -0.41
C ASP A 71 4.43 -5.42 -0.93
N ILE A 72 4.97 -4.59 -0.01
CA ILE A 72 5.76 -3.41 -0.40
C ILE A 72 6.96 -3.84 -1.25
N ALA A 73 7.69 -4.86 -0.80
CA ALA A 73 8.84 -5.40 -1.53
C ALA A 73 8.41 -5.90 -2.92
N GLY A 74 7.26 -6.57 -3.01
CA GLY A 74 6.74 -7.08 -4.27
C GLY A 74 6.43 -5.98 -5.29
N TYR A 75 5.73 -4.93 -4.88
CA TYR A 75 5.42 -3.82 -5.77
C TYR A 75 6.68 -3.10 -6.23
N ALA A 76 7.63 -2.87 -5.33
CA ALA A 76 8.90 -2.25 -5.68
C ALA A 76 9.69 -3.12 -6.67
N GLN A 77 9.71 -4.43 -6.46
CA GLN A 77 10.41 -5.37 -7.34
C GLN A 77 9.81 -5.39 -8.75
N LEU A 78 8.48 -5.36 -8.86
CA LEU A 78 7.81 -5.35 -10.17
C LEU A 78 8.24 -4.15 -11.01
N VAL A 79 8.32 -2.98 -10.40
CA VAL A 79 8.76 -1.76 -11.11
C VAL A 79 10.25 -1.85 -11.47
N ALA A 80 11.09 -2.28 -10.53
CA ALA A 80 12.52 -2.44 -10.78
C ALA A 80 12.76 -3.41 -11.93
N ASP A 81 12.03 -4.53 -11.96
CA ASP A 81 12.17 -5.53 -13.03
C ASP A 81 11.78 -4.95 -14.39
N ARG A 82 10.65 -4.22 -14.46
CA ARG A 82 10.23 -3.58 -15.72
C ARG A 82 11.28 -2.57 -16.21
N LEU A 83 11.85 -1.77 -15.31
CA LEU A 83 12.89 -0.79 -15.65
C LEU A 83 14.16 -1.47 -16.14
N ASN A 84 14.42 -2.70 -15.72
CA ASN A 84 15.56 -3.52 -16.16
C ASN A 84 15.23 -4.40 -17.38
N GLY A 85 14.05 -4.24 -17.96
CA GLY A 85 13.67 -4.93 -19.19
C GLY A 85 12.88 -6.21 -19.02
N THR A 86 12.47 -6.56 -17.79
CA THR A 86 11.67 -7.75 -17.51
C THR A 86 10.27 -7.34 -17.07
N ASP A 87 9.29 -7.55 -17.94
CA ASP A 87 7.89 -7.25 -17.63
C ASP A 87 7.19 -8.54 -17.17
N ARG A 88 6.60 -8.49 -15.99
CA ARG A 88 5.98 -9.67 -15.38
C ARG A 88 4.46 -9.56 -15.32
#